data_58d0345aa2dd5e3b080eb66bfc67ee1a
#
_entry.id   58d0345aa2dd5e3b080eb66bfc67ee1a
#
_cell.length_a   1.000
_cell.length_b   1.000
_cell.length_c   1.000
_cell.angle_alpha   90.00
_cell.angle_beta   90.00
_cell.angle_gamma   90.00
#
_symmetry.space_group_name_H-M   'P 1'
#
loop_
_entity.id
_entity.type
_entity.pdbx_description
1 polymer ?
#
loop_
_entity_poly.entity_id
_entity_poly.type
_entity_poly.pdbx_seq_one_letter_code
_entity_poly.pdbx_strand_id
1 'polypeptide(L)'
;MINTDEKYMRQAIELAKVAQSQGEIPVGAVLVCNDEVVATGWNQSIQLHDPSAHAEMIAVRAAGDQVENYRMLDCTLYVTLEPCPMCAGLLVHSRIKRLVYGAADLKTGSAGSVFNLVANEKLNHQVAITSDILGAECSTMLSAFFKHRRAEKKALKQANKKLITE
;
A
#
# COMPACT_ATOMS: atom_id res chain seq x y z
N MET A 1 -15.03 -22.13 -0.13
CA MET A 1 -13.56 -21.95 -0.06
C MET A 1 -13.24 -20.47 -0.13
N ILE A 2 -12.42 -19.98 0.77
CA ILE A 2 -11.93 -18.60 0.69
C ILE A 2 -10.95 -18.56 -0.49
N ASN A 3 -11.17 -17.60 -1.40
CA ASN A 3 -10.24 -17.35 -2.51
C ASN A 3 -8.86 -16.99 -1.95
N THR A 4 -7.80 -17.53 -2.53
CA THR A 4 -6.41 -17.27 -2.11
C THR A 4 -6.07 -15.77 -2.10
N ASP A 5 -6.54 -15.01 -3.08
CA ASP A 5 -6.32 -13.56 -3.14
C ASP A 5 -7.02 -12.84 -1.98
N GLU A 6 -8.25 -13.23 -1.66
CA GLU A 6 -8.94 -12.66 -0.49
C GLU A 6 -8.24 -12.99 0.83
N LYS A 7 -7.71 -14.21 0.96
CA LYS A 7 -6.97 -14.63 2.16
C LYS A 7 -5.79 -13.69 2.45
N TYR A 8 -4.96 -13.42 1.45
CA TYR A 8 -3.80 -12.55 1.62
C TYR A 8 -4.18 -11.06 1.68
N MET A 9 -5.23 -10.64 0.96
CA MET A 9 -5.74 -9.29 1.07
C MET A 9 -6.29 -9.00 2.48
N ARG A 10 -6.95 -9.95 3.14
CA ARG A 10 -7.37 -9.79 4.55
C ARG A 10 -6.18 -9.59 5.48
N GLN A 11 -5.08 -10.29 5.27
CA GLN A 11 -3.85 -10.05 6.03
C GLN A 11 -3.31 -8.63 5.78
N ALA A 12 -3.32 -8.16 4.54
CA ALA A 12 -2.92 -6.79 4.22
C ALA A 12 -3.85 -5.74 4.88
N ILE A 13 -5.15 -6.01 4.96
CA ILE A 13 -6.11 -5.15 5.67
C ILE A 13 -5.80 -5.09 7.18
N GLU A 14 -5.45 -6.20 7.81
CA GLU A 14 -5.05 -6.18 9.23
C GLU A 14 -3.79 -5.33 9.45
N LEU A 15 -2.82 -5.38 8.54
CA LEU A 15 -1.64 -4.51 8.58
C LEU A 15 -1.99 -3.03 8.34
N ALA A 16 -2.96 -2.74 7.47
CA ALA A 16 -3.49 -1.39 7.30
C ALA A 16 -4.11 -0.84 8.61
N LYS A 17 -4.79 -1.69 9.38
CA LYS A 17 -5.31 -1.32 10.70
C LYS A 17 -4.19 -1.03 11.70
N VAL A 18 -3.08 -1.74 11.64
CA VAL A 18 -1.87 -1.43 12.43
C VAL A 18 -1.37 -0.03 12.08
N ALA A 19 -1.21 0.29 10.81
CA ALA A 19 -0.83 1.63 10.35
C ALA A 19 -1.79 2.69 10.90
N GLN A 20 -3.10 2.47 10.78
CA GLN A 20 -4.14 3.38 11.29
C GLN A 20 -4.01 3.61 12.80
N SER A 21 -3.74 2.57 13.58
CA SER A 21 -3.56 2.66 15.03
C SER A 21 -2.37 3.52 15.44
N GLN A 22 -1.42 3.68 14.53
CA GLN A 22 -0.21 4.50 14.69
C GLN A 22 -0.35 5.91 14.07
N GLY A 23 -1.53 6.28 13.61
CA GLY A 23 -1.78 7.58 12.97
C GLY A 23 -1.29 7.68 11.53
N GLU A 24 -0.89 6.58 10.92
CA GLU A 24 -0.46 6.48 9.53
C GLU A 24 -1.65 6.26 8.59
N ILE A 25 -1.49 6.59 7.31
CA ILE A 25 -2.47 6.24 6.28
C ILE A 25 -2.62 4.70 6.27
N PRO A 26 -3.87 4.17 6.35
CA PRO A 26 -4.10 2.74 6.50
C PRO A 26 -3.87 1.97 5.19
N VAL A 27 -2.62 1.67 4.93
CA VAL A 27 -2.17 0.82 3.84
C VAL A 27 -1.31 -0.30 4.41
N GLY A 28 -1.62 -1.53 4.02
CA GLY A 28 -0.87 -2.73 4.39
C GLY A 28 -0.51 -3.53 3.15
N ALA A 29 0.62 -4.24 3.21
CA ALA A 29 1.13 -5.06 2.14
C ALA A 29 1.66 -6.41 2.64
N VAL A 30 1.44 -7.44 1.85
CA VAL A 30 1.91 -8.81 2.10
C VAL A 30 2.60 -9.33 0.85
N LEU A 31 3.85 -9.76 0.96
CA LEU A 31 4.57 -10.39 -0.14
C LEU A 31 4.58 -11.91 0.04
N VAL A 32 4.11 -12.60 -0.99
CA VAL A 32 3.94 -14.05 -1.00
C VAL A 32 4.80 -14.64 -2.11
N CYS A 33 5.63 -15.61 -1.76
CA CYS A 33 6.43 -16.39 -2.71
C CYS A 33 6.20 -17.88 -2.43
N ASN A 34 5.89 -18.66 -3.47
CA ASN A 34 5.61 -20.11 -3.34
C ASN A 34 4.53 -20.40 -2.27
N ASP A 35 3.44 -19.65 -2.29
CA ASP A 35 2.32 -19.76 -1.35
C ASP A 35 2.65 -19.48 0.13
N GLU A 36 3.83 -18.97 0.41
CA GLU A 36 4.26 -18.57 1.74
C GLU A 36 4.44 -17.07 1.86
N VAL A 37 4.01 -16.48 2.97
CA VAL A 37 4.25 -15.08 3.29
C VAL A 37 5.71 -14.91 3.67
N VAL A 38 6.48 -14.21 2.84
CA VAL A 38 7.91 -13.97 3.08
C VAL A 38 8.17 -12.63 3.76
N ALA A 39 7.29 -11.65 3.58
CA ALA A 39 7.41 -10.34 4.23
C ALA A 39 6.07 -9.61 4.29
N THR A 40 5.99 -8.67 5.22
CA THR A 40 4.84 -7.78 5.40
C THR A 40 5.30 -6.34 5.59
N GLY A 41 4.39 -5.39 5.38
CA GLY A 41 4.65 -3.98 5.61
C GLY A 41 3.36 -3.19 5.80
N TRP A 42 3.48 -2.05 6.44
CA TRP A 42 2.42 -1.03 6.54
C TRP A 42 3.06 0.35 6.47
N ASN A 43 2.26 1.35 6.11
CA ASN A 43 2.76 2.72 6.02
C ASN A 43 3.34 3.21 7.35
N GLN A 44 4.55 3.77 7.30
CA GLN A 44 5.29 4.28 8.45
C GLN A 44 5.99 5.61 8.14
N SER A 45 5.51 6.37 7.15
CA SER A 45 6.18 7.60 6.70
C SER A 45 6.32 8.65 7.80
N ILE A 46 5.32 8.79 8.65
CA ILE A 46 5.33 9.74 9.78
C ILE A 46 6.29 9.25 10.88
N GLN A 47 6.18 8.01 11.29
CA GLN A 47 6.97 7.45 12.38
C GLN A 47 8.46 7.39 12.07
N LEU A 48 8.81 7.05 10.84
CA LEU A 48 10.21 6.92 10.41
C LEU A 48 10.79 8.22 9.82
N HIS A 49 9.98 9.27 9.70
CA HIS A 49 10.36 10.50 9.00
C HIS A 49 10.90 10.23 7.58
N ASP A 50 10.28 9.26 6.89
CA ASP A 50 10.72 8.74 5.61
C ASP A 50 9.57 8.76 4.60
N PRO A 51 9.62 9.64 3.58
CA PRO A 51 8.56 9.71 2.56
C PRO A 51 8.48 8.45 1.69
N SER A 52 9.50 7.61 1.70
CA SER A 52 9.50 6.33 0.99
C SER A 52 8.95 5.15 1.80
N ALA A 53 8.65 5.34 3.09
CA ALA A 53 8.20 4.27 3.98
C ALA A 53 6.72 3.90 3.75
N HIS A 54 6.36 3.61 2.50
CA HIS A 54 5.10 3.01 2.12
C HIS A 54 5.08 1.51 2.42
N ALA A 55 3.91 0.94 2.60
CA ALA A 55 3.72 -0.47 2.91
C ALA A 55 4.48 -1.40 1.94
N GLU A 56 4.42 -1.10 0.64
CA GLU A 56 5.07 -1.87 -0.42
C GLU A 56 6.60 -1.81 -0.31
N MET A 57 7.15 -0.62 -0.07
CA MET A 57 8.60 -0.43 0.13
C MET A 57 9.11 -1.27 1.29
N ILE A 58 8.42 -1.21 2.42
CA ILE A 58 8.78 -1.93 3.63
C ILE A 58 8.72 -3.43 3.41
N ALA A 59 7.64 -3.93 2.80
CA ALA A 59 7.47 -5.35 2.50
C ALA A 59 8.54 -5.87 1.53
N VAL A 60 8.81 -5.16 0.44
CA VAL A 60 9.80 -5.59 -0.56
C VAL A 60 11.22 -5.56 0.00
N ARG A 61 11.58 -4.55 0.79
CA ARG A 61 12.88 -4.48 1.47
C ARG A 61 13.07 -5.65 2.43
N ALA A 62 12.08 -5.91 3.27
CA ALA A 62 12.12 -7.03 4.21
C ALA A 62 12.20 -8.40 3.49
N ALA A 63 11.49 -8.54 2.37
CA ALA A 63 11.58 -9.74 1.54
C ALA A 63 12.98 -9.94 0.95
N GLY A 64 13.62 -8.86 0.49
CA GLY A 64 14.99 -8.92 -0.02
C GLY A 64 15.99 -9.50 0.98
N ASP A 65 15.87 -9.09 2.23
CA ASP A 65 16.69 -9.64 3.32
C ASP A 65 16.37 -11.11 3.59
N GLN A 66 15.10 -11.52 3.51
CA GLN A 66 14.68 -12.90 3.74
C GLN A 66 15.13 -13.86 2.64
N VAL A 67 15.04 -13.42 1.37
CA VAL A 67 15.40 -14.26 0.21
C VAL A 67 16.86 -14.05 -0.24
N GLU A 68 17.58 -13.15 0.41
CA GLU A 68 18.96 -12.77 0.08
C GLU A 68 19.12 -12.38 -1.41
N ASN A 69 18.12 -11.68 -1.96
CA ASN A 69 18.09 -11.26 -3.36
C ASN A 69 17.24 -9.98 -3.51
N TYR A 70 17.64 -9.09 -4.41
CA TYR A 70 16.83 -7.92 -4.75
C TYR A 70 15.70 -8.25 -5.76
N ARG A 71 15.75 -9.40 -6.43
CA ARG A 71 14.72 -9.86 -7.36
C ARG A 71 13.73 -10.79 -6.66
N MET A 72 12.45 -10.44 -6.79
CA MET A 72 11.32 -11.17 -6.20
C MET A 72 10.64 -12.04 -7.27
N LEU A 73 11.42 -12.92 -7.89
CA LEU A 73 10.91 -13.81 -8.94
C LEU A 73 9.83 -14.74 -8.37
N ASP A 74 8.78 -14.94 -9.13
CA ASP A 74 7.61 -15.77 -8.75
C ASP A 74 6.85 -15.32 -7.50
N CYS A 75 7.08 -14.09 -7.04
CA CYS A 75 6.38 -13.51 -5.91
C CYS A 75 5.17 -12.66 -6.34
N THR A 76 4.15 -12.64 -5.48
CA THR A 76 2.97 -11.79 -5.60
C THR A 76 2.92 -10.80 -4.44
N LEU A 77 2.74 -9.52 -4.75
CA LEU A 77 2.48 -8.50 -3.75
C LEU A 77 0.97 -8.25 -3.63
N TYR A 78 0.45 -8.37 -2.42
CA TYR A 78 -0.90 -7.97 -2.04
C TYR A 78 -0.84 -6.65 -1.29
N VAL A 79 -1.58 -5.65 -1.71
CA VAL A 79 -1.59 -4.32 -1.09
C VAL A 79 -3.01 -3.74 -1.09
N THR A 80 -3.39 -3.08 -0.01
CA THR A 80 -4.77 -2.57 0.16
C THR A 80 -5.10 -1.40 -0.75
N LEU A 81 -4.10 -0.64 -1.21
CA LEU A 81 -4.24 0.50 -2.12
C LEU A 81 -3.36 0.32 -3.34
N GLU A 82 -3.86 0.70 -4.52
CA GLU A 82 -3.08 0.75 -5.75
C GLU A 82 -1.76 1.50 -5.56
N PRO A 83 -0.61 0.94 -5.98
CA PRO A 83 0.69 1.56 -5.79
C PRO A 83 0.84 2.92 -6.49
N CYS A 84 1.50 3.86 -5.81
CA CYS A 84 1.93 5.13 -6.38
C CYS A 84 3.12 4.94 -7.37
N PRO A 85 3.55 5.99 -8.12
CA PRO A 85 4.67 5.85 -9.07
C PRO A 85 5.96 5.33 -8.44
N MET A 86 6.29 5.73 -7.22
CA MET A 86 7.48 5.29 -6.50
C MET A 86 7.43 3.78 -6.24
N CYS A 87 6.34 3.27 -5.69
CA CYS A 87 6.17 1.86 -5.40
C CYS A 87 6.00 1.02 -6.68
N ALA A 88 5.29 1.53 -7.67
CA ALA A 88 5.18 0.87 -8.98
C ALA A 88 6.56 0.68 -9.63
N GLY A 89 7.43 1.69 -9.59
CA GLY A 89 8.81 1.59 -10.05
C GLY A 89 9.60 0.51 -9.29
N LEU A 90 9.44 0.45 -7.98
CA LEU A 90 10.04 -0.60 -7.15
C LEU A 90 9.61 -2.00 -7.58
N LEU A 91 8.32 -2.20 -7.88
CA LEU A 91 7.80 -3.51 -8.31
C LEU A 91 8.40 -3.95 -9.65
N VAL A 92 8.62 -3.01 -10.57
CA VAL A 92 9.31 -3.28 -11.83
C VAL A 92 10.78 -3.65 -11.58
N HIS A 93 11.50 -2.86 -10.77
CA HIS A 93 12.90 -3.11 -10.45
C HIS A 93 13.13 -4.43 -9.71
N SER A 94 12.24 -4.79 -8.80
CA SER A 94 12.32 -6.05 -8.05
C SER A 94 11.83 -7.29 -8.81
N ARG A 95 11.32 -7.11 -10.03
CA ARG A 95 10.82 -8.22 -10.87
C ARG A 95 9.67 -9.00 -10.25
N ILE A 96 8.81 -8.33 -9.49
CA ILE A 96 7.58 -8.93 -8.96
C ILE A 96 6.77 -9.53 -10.12
N LYS A 97 6.27 -10.74 -9.94
CA LYS A 97 5.50 -11.45 -10.96
C LYS A 97 4.08 -10.92 -11.08
N ARG A 98 3.44 -10.68 -9.93
CA ARG A 98 2.04 -10.27 -9.86
C ARG A 98 1.79 -9.25 -8.75
N LEU A 99 0.95 -8.28 -9.06
CA LEU A 99 0.40 -7.31 -8.13
C LEU A 99 -1.10 -7.56 -7.96
N VAL A 100 -1.55 -7.67 -6.72
CA VAL A 100 -2.96 -7.72 -6.34
C VAL A 100 -3.26 -6.55 -5.43
N TYR A 101 -4.17 -5.66 -5.82
CA TYR A 101 -4.54 -4.54 -4.96
C TYR A 101 -6.04 -4.46 -4.69
N GLY A 102 -6.38 -3.83 -3.56
CA GLY A 102 -7.77 -3.63 -3.15
C GLY A 102 -8.39 -2.40 -3.81
N ALA A 103 -8.20 -1.24 -3.23
CA ALA A 103 -8.79 0.01 -3.72
C ALA A 103 -7.93 0.66 -4.82
N ALA A 104 -8.58 1.20 -5.85
CA ALA A 104 -7.94 2.06 -6.85
C ALA A 104 -7.56 3.42 -6.23
N ASP A 105 -6.43 3.98 -6.64
CA ASP A 105 -6.02 5.34 -6.29
C ASP A 105 -6.21 6.27 -7.50
N LEU A 106 -7.27 7.05 -7.48
CA LEU A 106 -7.63 7.95 -8.58
C LEU A 106 -6.75 9.20 -8.66
N LYS A 107 -5.87 9.43 -7.69
CA LYS A 107 -4.97 10.59 -7.64
C LYS A 107 -3.56 10.27 -8.13
N THR A 108 -2.99 9.15 -7.70
CA THR A 108 -1.60 8.78 -7.97
C THR A 108 -1.42 7.32 -8.35
N GLY A 109 -2.50 6.56 -8.53
CA GLY A 109 -2.44 5.14 -8.86
C GLY A 109 -1.68 4.86 -10.15
N SER A 110 -0.70 3.98 -10.07
CA SER A 110 0.25 3.71 -11.16
C SER A 110 0.21 2.28 -11.69
N ALA A 111 -0.90 1.60 -11.44
CA ALA A 111 -1.24 0.28 -11.98
C ALA A 111 -2.51 0.32 -12.87
N GLY A 112 -2.79 1.48 -13.45
CA GLY A 112 -3.89 1.68 -14.41
C GLY A 112 -4.79 2.89 -14.16
N SER A 113 -4.88 3.44 -12.93
CA SER A 113 -5.83 4.52 -12.63
C SER A 113 -5.39 5.88 -13.20
N VAL A 114 -4.15 6.30 -12.97
CA VAL A 114 -3.58 7.56 -13.48
C VAL A 114 -2.42 7.26 -14.42
N PHE A 115 -1.52 6.40 -13.99
CA PHE A 115 -0.41 5.89 -14.77
C PHE A 115 -0.50 4.36 -14.86
N ASN A 116 0.23 3.77 -15.80
CA ASN A 116 0.45 2.33 -15.84
C ASN A 116 1.94 2.05 -15.97
N LEU A 117 2.65 2.07 -14.83
CA LEU A 117 4.08 1.77 -14.80
C LEU A 117 4.36 0.28 -14.65
N VAL A 118 3.55 -0.44 -13.89
CA VAL A 118 3.78 -1.87 -13.60
C VAL A 118 3.60 -2.77 -14.81
N ALA A 119 2.74 -2.39 -15.76
CA ALA A 119 2.51 -3.13 -17.00
C ALA A 119 2.90 -2.33 -18.26
N ASN A 120 3.80 -1.37 -18.13
CA ASN A 120 4.27 -0.55 -19.26
C ASN A 120 5.21 -1.36 -20.14
N GLU A 121 4.81 -1.58 -21.40
CA GLU A 121 5.57 -2.38 -22.38
C GLU A 121 6.95 -1.81 -22.73
N LYS A 122 7.16 -0.52 -22.49
CA LYS A 122 8.46 0.13 -22.72
C LYS A 122 9.48 -0.18 -21.63
N LEU A 123 9.04 -0.66 -20.48
CA LEU A 123 9.93 -1.07 -19.40
C LEU A 123 10.38 -2.52 -19.62
N ASN A 124 11.50 -2.88 -19.01
CA ASN A 124 12.13 -4.19 -19.22
C ASN A 124 11.51 -5.34 -18.39
N HIS A 125 10.42 -5.06 -17.65
CA HIS A 125 9.65 -6.04 -16.92
C HIS A 125 8.19 -5.57 -16.80
N GLN A 126 7.25 -6.48 -17.01
CA GLN A 126 5.83 -6.24 -16.84
C GLN A 126 5.31 -7.10 -15.69
N VAL A 127 4.49 -6.50 -14.83
CA VAL A 127 3.85 -7.15 -13.68
C VAL A 127 2.41 -7.47 -14.05
N ALA A 128 1.96 -8.70 -13.81
CA ALA A 128 0.55 -9.06 -13.96
C ALA A 128 -0.29 -8.37 -12.86
N ILE A 129 -1.44 -7.81 -13.22
CA ILE A 129 -2.27 -7.02 -12.31
C ILE A 129 -3.61 -7.73 -12.07
N THR A 130 -4.01 -7.82 -10.80
CA THR A 130 -5.36 -8.14 -10.36
C THR A 130 -5.84 -7.02 -9.45
N SER A 131 -6.96 -6.39 -9.77
CA SER A 131 -7.51 -5.26 -9.03
C SER A 131 -8.80 -5.62 -8.30
N ASP A 132 -9.23 -4.74 -7.40
CA ASP A 132 -10.54 -4.79 -6.74
C ASP A 132 -10.76 -6.03 -5.86
N ILE A 133 -9.71 -6.58 -5.28
CA ILE A 133 -9.83 -7.64 -4.28
C ILE A 133 -10.13 -7.01 -2.92
N LEU A 134 -11.34 -7.19 -2.41
CA LEU A 134 -11.88 -6.51 -1.23
C LEU A 134 -11.78 -4.98 -1.33
N GLY A 135 -11.90 -4.45 -2.55
CA GLY A 135 -11.68 -3.03 -2.85
C GLY A 135 -12.62 -2.10 -2.09
N ALA A 136 -13.90 -2.47 -1.93
CA ALA A 136 -14.86 -1.67 -1.16
C ALA A 136 -14.46 -1.54 0.32
N GLU A 137 -13.99 -2.62 0.94
CA GLU A 137 -13.50 -2.61 2.33
C GLU A 137 -12.25 -1.75 2.48
N CYS A 138 -11.28 -1.89 1.59
CA CYS A 138 -10.07 -1.05 1.55
C CYS A 138 -10.40 0.43 1.34
N SER A 139 -11.27 0.75 0.40
CA SER A 139 -11.70 2.11 0.09
C SER A 139 -12.44 2.76 1.26
N THR A 140 -13.31 2.03 1.92
CA THR A 140 -14.05 2.51 3.10
C THR A 140 -13.11 2.87 4.25
N MET A 141 -12.11 2.04 4.51
CA MET A 141 -11.10 2.30 5.54
C MET A 141 -10.32 3.58 5.27
N LEU A 142 -9.87 3.79 4.04
CA LEU A 142 -9.15 5.00 3.62
C LEU A 142 -10.03 6.24 3.73
N SER A 143 -11.27 6.18 3.24
CA SER A 143 -12.22 7.29 3.30
C SER A 143 -12.53 7.71 4.72
N ALA A 144 -12.76 6.76 5.62
CA ALA A 144 -13.00 7.01 7.03
C ALA A 144 -11.79 7.68 7.72
N PHE A 145 -10.58 7.21 7.43
CA PHE A 145 -9.34 7.79 7.94
C PHE A 145 -9.18 9.26 7.52
N PHE A 146 -9.32 9.57 6.24
CA PHE A 146 -9.18 10.94 5.74
C PHE A 146 -10.29 11.87 6.23
N LYS A 147 -11.51 11.37 6.36
CA LYS A 147 -12.63 12.12 6.96
C LYS A 147 -12.32 12.51 8.41
N HIS A 148 -11.84 11.58 9.21
CA HIS A 148 -11.42 11.81 10.59
C HIS A 148 -10.28 12.83 10.67
N ARG A 149 -9.27 12.69 9.82
CA ARG A 149 -8.11 13.59 9.75
C ARG A 149 -8.51 15.04 9.40
N ARG A 150 -9.46 15.23 8.47
CA ARG A 150 -10.01 16.55 8.15
C ARG A 150 -10.78 17.17 9.31
N ALA A 151 -11.55 16.37 10.05
CA ALA A 151 -12.28 16.84 11.23
C ALA A 151 -11.33 17.30 12.35
N GLU A 152 -10.26 16.54 12.62
CA GLU A 152 -9.22 16.92 13.59
C GLU A 152 -8.54 18.24 13.22
N LYS A 153 -8.15 18.42 11.95
CA LYS A 153 -7.53 19.66 11.47
C LYS A 153 -8.47 20.86 11.60
N LYS A 154 -9.76 20.68 11.32
CA LYS A 154 -10.78 21.72 11.47
C LYS A 154 -10.95 22.13 12.93
N ALA A 155 -11.05 21.17 13.85
CA ALA A 155 -11.16 21.41 15.27
C ALA A 155 -9.93 22.16 15.82
N LEU A 156 -8.73 21.78 15.41
CA LEU A 156 -7.48 22.44 15.82
C LEU A 156 -7.41 23.91 15.33
N LYS A 157 -7.82 24.17 14.08
CA LYS A 157 -7.89 25.54 13.54
C LYS A 157 -8.87 26.41 14.33
N GLN A 158 -10.02 25.87 14.72
CA GLN A 158 -11.03 26.60 15.49
C GLN A 158 -10.53 26.90 16.92
N ALA A 159 -9.86 25.94 17.57
CA ALA A 159 -9.25 26.15 18.89
C ALA A 159 -8.18 27.25 18.84
N ASN A 160 -7.28 27.22 17.85
CA ASN A 160 -6.23 28.23 17.70
C ASN A 160 -6.81 29.62 17.41
N LYS A 161 -7.92 29.73 16.66
CA LYS A 161 -8.59 31.01 16.44
C LYS A 161 -9.14 31.63 17.72
N LYS A 162 -9.71 30.81 18.62
CA LYS A 162 -10.22 31.29 19.91
C LYS A 162 -9.11 31.82 20.81
N LEU A 163 -7.95 31.18 20.83
CA LEU A 163 -6.78 31.60 21.63
C LEU A 163 -6.16 32.93 21.17
N ILE A 164 -6.35 33.30 19.89
CA ILE A 164 -5.80 34.57 19.34
C ILE A 164 -6.79 35.75 19.57
N THR A 165 -8.06 35.48 19.85
CA THR A 165 -9.10 36.49 20.05
C THR A 165 -9.39 36.80 21.51
N GLU A 166 -8.74 36.17 22.48
CA GLU A 166 -8.70 36.49 23.90
C GLU A 166 -7.41 37.22 24.26
#